data_caa30764c8b28aad3136fd58fb32b272
#
_entry.id   caa30764c8b28aad3136fd58fb32b272
#
_cell.length_a   1.000
_cell.length_b   1.000
_cell.length_c   1.000
_cell.angle_alpha   90.00
_cell.angle_beta   90.00
_cell.angle_gamma   90.00
#
_symmetry.space_group_name_H-M   'P 1'
#
loop_
_entity.id
_entity.type
_entity.pdbx_description
1 polymer ?
#
loop_
_entity_poly.entity_id
_entity_poly.type
_entity_poly.pdbx_seq_one_letter_code
_entity_poly.pdbx_strand_id
1 'polypeptide(L)'
;MARYFGELFMLDDDVHACKTLYAEKGESGRVKDKDKITRIILSLHEMASLMDIHLFGFTSRISPVMYNETSFLSLSKMITGCSYGIIYNKNTWWNEELRLKEDFWISCYMKYKERRVLTDLRYNFEQKNTFVNAGGLASIRNQEEERRSILFIKKNFGDSILLKSATNNGKDKTKQLVQYNITCKFKY
;
A
#
# COMPACT_ATOMS: atom_id res chain seq x y z
N MET A 1 -4.71 -10.04 14.71
CA MET A 1 -3.35 -10.61 14.75
C MET A 1 -2.33 -9.64 15.32
N ALA A 2 -2.10 -8.43 14.76
CA ALA A 2 -1.10 -7.49 15.32
C ALA A 2 -1.25 -7.24 16.83
N ARG A 3 -2.51 -7.17 17.34
CA ARG A 3 -2.78 -7.01 18.78
C ARG A 3 -2.21 -8.14 19.65
N TYR A 4 -2.08 -9.35 19.11
CA TYR A 4 -1.58 -10.52 19.85
C TYR A 4 -0.07 -10.71 19.72
N PHE A 5 0.50 -10.34 18.56
CA PHE A 5 1.91 -10.55 18.26
C PHE A 5 2.76 -9.29 18.43
N GLY A 6 2.12 -8.14 18.70
CA GLY A 6 2.79 -6.86 18.82
C GLY A 6 3.15 -6.23 17.47
N GLU A 7 3.60 -7.03 16.52
CA GLU A 7 4.00 -6.59 15.17
C GLU A 7 3.74 -7.68 14.13
N LEU A 8 3.53 -7.28 12.89
CA LEU A 8 3.39 -8.22 11.78
C LEU A 8 3.73 -7.53 10.45
N PHE A 9 4.15 -8.31 9.48
CA PHE A 9 4.25 -7.92 8.09
C PHE A 9 3.24 -8.72 7.26
N MET A 10 2.39 -8.03 6.53
CA MET A 10 1.36 -8.61 5.67
C MET A 10 1.88 -8.66 4.24
N LEU A 11 1.66 -9.79 3.61
CA LEU A 11 1.97 -10.02 2.20
C LEU A 11 0.81 -10.79 1.58
N ASP A 12 0.29 -10.29 0.46
CA ASP A 12 -0.79 -10.97 -0.25
C ASP A 12 -0.28 -12.25 -0.92
N ASP A 13 -1.14 -13.24 -1.06
CA ASP A 13 -0.83 -14.58 -1.58
C ASP A 13 -0.49 -14.59 -3.08
N ASP A 14 -0.87 -13.56 -3.82
CA ASP A 14 -0.56 -13.37 -5.24
C ASP A 14 0.71 -12.53 -5.52
N VAL A 15 1.47 -12.18 -4.48
CA VAL A 15 2.77 -11.53 -4.65
C VAL A 15 3.78 -12.50 -5.27
N HIS A 16 4.33 -12.11 -6.42
CA HIS A 16 5.23 -12.97 -7.19
C HIS A 16 6.65 -12.42 -7.37
N ALA A 17 6.88 -11.16 -7.07
CA ALA A 17 8.20 -10.55 -7.20
C ALA A 17 8.40 -9.39 -6.22
N CYS A 18 9.64 -9.29 -5.72
CA CYS A 18 10.18 -8.08 -5.15
C CYS A 18 11.05 -7.40 -6.21
N LYS A 19 10.83 -6.11 -6.46
CA LYS A 19 11.62 -5.32 -7.40
C LYS A 19 12.34 -4.18 -6.72
N THR A 20 13.50 -3.83 -7.26
CA THR A 20 14.28 -2.66 -6.85
C THR A 20 14.30 -1.61 -7.95
N LEU A 21 14.31 -0.34 -7.56
CA LEU A 21 14.55 0.78 -8.47
C LEU A 21 15.98 0.76 -9.02
N TYR A 22 16.92 0.27 -8.24
CA TYR A 22 18.33 0.15 -8.62
C TYR A 22 18.56 -1.15 -9.37
N ALA A 23 18.30 -1.15 -10.66
CA ALA A 23 18.67 -2.22 -11.55
C ALA A 23 19.70 -1.69 -12.55
N GLU A 24 20.69 -2.50 -12.87
CA GLU A 24 21.61 -2.18 -13.96
C GLU A 24 20.88 -2.15 -15.29
N LYS A 25 21.42 -1.42 -16.24
CA LYS A 25 20.83 -1.33 -17.60
C LYS A 25 20.71 -2.73 -18.19
N GLY A 26 19.49 -3.12 -18.53
CA GLY A 26 19.18 -4.45 -19.08
C GLY A 26 18.74 -5.48 -18.06
N GLU A 27 18.80 -5.20 -16.76
CA GLU A 27 18.27 -6.06 -15.71
C GLU A 27 16.79 -5.81 -15.44
N SER A 28 16.09 -6.86 -15.01
CA SER A 28 14.65 -6.79 -14.69
C SER A 28 14.34 -6.04 -13.37
N GLY A 29 15.36 -5.67 -12.61
CA GLY A 29 15.22 -5.12 -11.26
C GLY A 29 14.66 -6.11 -10.24
N ARG A 30 14.50 -7.38 -10.59
CA ARG A 30 13.93 -8.40 -9.70
C ARG A 30 14.95 -8.87 -8.67
N VAL A 31 14.60 -8.74 -7.39
CA VAL A 31 15.37 -9.30 -6.28
C VAL A 31 14.99 -10.77 -6.15
N LYS A 32 15.94 -11.69 -6.43
CA LYS A 32 15.72 -13.14 -6.40
C LYS A 32 16.15 -13.78 -5.07
N ASP A 33 17.08 -13.16 -4.37
CA ASP A 33 17.65 -13.63 -3.12
C ASP A 33 16.63 -13.44 -1.98
N LYS A 34 16.18 -14.52 -1.39
CA LYS A 34 15.19 -14.53 -0.31
C LYS A 34 15.72 -13.86 0.96
N ASP A 35 17.00 -14.08 1.29
CA ASP A 35 17.61 -13.48 2.47
C ASP A 35 17.73 -11.97 2.30
N LYS A 36 18.01 -11.51 1.07
CA LYS A 36 18.01 -10.09 0.76
C LYS A 36 16.61 -9.49 0.89
N ILE A 37 15.56 -10.18 0.44
CA ILE A 37 14.16 -9.73 0.61
C ILE A 37 13.83 -9.63 2.09
N THR A 38 14.17 -10.64 2.89
CA THR A 38 13.96 -10.63 4.33
C THR A 38 14.68 -9.45 5.00
N ARG A 39 15.95 -9.22 4.66
CA ARG A 39 16.70 -8.07 5.18
C ARG A 39 16.10 -6.73 4.79
N ILE A 40 15.54 -6.58 3.58
CA ILE A 40 14.83 -5.37 3.15
C ILE A 40 13.64 -5.09 4.06
N ILE A 41 12.82 -6.11 4.35
CA ILE A 41 11.65 -5.98 5.22
C ILE A 41 12.07 -5.64 6.65
N LEU A 42 13.03 -6.39 7.20
CA LEU A 42 13.51 -6.17 8.57
C LEU A 42 14.17 -4.81 8.76
N SER A 43 14.96 -4.34 7.79
CA SER A 43 15.59 -3.01 7.87
C SER A 43 14.55 -1.89 7.87
N LEU A 44 13.47 -2.02 7.09
CA LEU A 44 12.40 -1.03 7.10
C LEU A 44 11.60 -1.06 8.40
N HIS A 45 11.36 -2.26 8.96
CA HIS A 45 10.74 -2.44 10.27
C HIS A 45 11.59 -1.79 11.38
N GLU A 46 12.91 -2.04 11.40
CA GLU A 46 13.82 -1.45 12.37
C GLU A 46 13.81 0.08 12.30
N MET A 47 13.85 0.66 11.09
CA MET A 47 13.73 2.10 10.90
C MET A 47 12.38 2.63 11.40
N ALA A 48 11.28 1.93 11.14
CA ALA A 48 9.96 2.30 11.62
C ALA A 48 9.91 2.30 13.16
N SER A 49 10.46 1.27 13.78
CA SER A 49 10.57 1.14 15.25
C SER A 49 11.38 2.27 15.87
N LEU A 50 12.57 2.57 15.33
CA LEU A 50 13.43 3.66 15.80
C LEU A 50 12.79 5.03 15.66
N MET A 51 11.94 5.22 14.65
CA MET A 51 11.22 6.47 14.39
C MET A 51 9.87 6.54 15.11
N ASP A 52 9.49 5.53 15.88
CA ASP A 52 8.16 5.42 16.50
C ASP A 52 7.02 5.57 15.47
N ILE A 53 7.14 4.85 14.35
CA ILE A 53 6.15 4.81 13.26
C ILE A 53 5.52 3.42 13.20
N HIS A 54 4.20 3.37 13.28
CA HIS A 54 3.46 2.13 13.47
C HIS A 54 2.89 1.51 12.18
N LEU A 55 2.94 2.25 11.06
CA LEU A 55 2.60 1.73 9.74
C LEU A 55 3.76 1.99 8.78
N PHE A 56 4.30 0.94 8.21
CA PHE A 56 5.40 1.00 7.26
C PHE A 56 5.17 0.08 6.06
N GLY A 57 5.81 0.36 4.95
CA GLY A 57 5.64 -0.48 3.75
C GLY A 57 6.47 0.00 2.57
N PHE A 58 6.14 -0.53 1.43
CA PHE A 58 6.86 -0.29 0.20
C PHE A 58 6.01 0.48 -0.80
N THR A 59 6.66 1.09 -1.80
CA THR A 59 5.89 1.77 -2.84
C THR A 59 5.05 0.77 -3.64
N SER A 60 3.81 1.11 -3.92
CA SER A 60 2.94 0.30 -4.79
C SER A 60 3.41 0.29 -6.25
N ARG A 61 4.33 1.19 -6.61
CA ARG A 61 4.88 1.29 -7.97
C ARG A 61 6.27 1.91 -7.92
N ILE A 62 7.23 1.23 -8.53
CA ILE A 62 8.55 1.81 -8.79
C ILE A 62 8.42 2.86 -9.89
N SER A 63 8.89 4.07 -9.61
CA SER A 63 8.91 5.16 -10.58
C SER A 63 10.15 6.02 -10.36
N PRO A 64 11.04 6.11 -11.34
CA PRO A 64 12.21 6.98 -11.26
C PRO A 64 11.86 8.44 -11.02
N VAL A 65 10.69 8.89 -11.51
CA VAL A 65 10.20 10.27 -11.31
C VAL A 65 9.83 10.57 -9.86
N MET A 66 9.49 9.54 -9.09
CA MET A 66 9.13 9.69 -7.67
C MET A 66 10.30 9.47 -6.72
N TYR A 67 11.43 9.04 -7.26
CA TYR A 67 12.64 8.78 -6.52
C TYR A 67 13.52 10.03 -6.49
N ASN A 68 14.02 10.31 -5.32
CA ASN A 68 15.03 11.35 -5.11
C ASN A 68 16.21 10.69 -4.37
N GLU A 69 17.42 10.88 -4.85
CA GLU A 69 18.65 10.30 -4.28
C GLU A 69 18.83 10.66 -2.80
N THR A 70 18.40 11.85 -2.42
CA THR A 70 18.48 12.33 -1.03
C THR A 70 17.29 11.89 -0.16
N SER A 71 16.22 11.34 -0.75
CA SER A 71 14.99 10.98 -0.05
C SER A 71 14.36 9.70 -0.61
N PHE A 72 14.95 8.56 -0.28
CA PHE A 72 14.40 7.25 -0.63
C PHE A 72 13.29 6.77 0.30
N LEU A 73 13.08 7.47 1.41
CA LEU A 73 11.99 7.25 2.36
C LEU A 73 10.97 8.38 2.28
N SER A 74 9.71 8.05 2.45
CA SER A 74 8.63 9.02 2.54
C SER A 74 7.83 8.82 3.83
N LEU A 75 7.64 9.90 4.59
CA LEU A 75 6.79 9.92 5.79
C LEU A 75 5.34 10.26 5.49
N SER A 76 5.03 10.60 4.26
CA SER A 76 3.71 11.11 3.88
C SER A 76 3.01 10.31 2.77
N LYS A 77 3.73 9.46 2.03
CA LYS A 77 3.15 8.65 0.96
C LYS A 77 2.25 7.58 1.55
N MET A 78 1.03 7.46 1.03
CA MET A 78 0.13 6.39 1.41
C MET A 78 0.75 5.03 1.08
N ILE A 79 0.62 4.12 2.03
CA ILE A 79 0.95 2.72 1.84
C ILE A 79 -0.32 2.06 1.33
N THR A 80 -0.26 1.55 0.12
CA THR A 80 -1.36 0.87 -0.56
C THR A 80 -0.82 -0.35 -1.28
N GLY A 81 -1.62 -1.39 -1.32
CA GLY A 81 -1.28 -2.63 -2.01
C GLY A 81 -0.87 -3.76 -1.07
N CYS A 82 -0.16 -4.70 -1.62
CA CYS A 82 -0.01 -6.08 -1.15
C CYS A 82 1.05 -6.31 -0.07
N SER A 83 1.75 -5.28 0.39
CA SER A 83 2.90 -5.46 1.29
C SER A 83 3.06 -4.30 2.25
N TYR A 84 2.76 -4.52 3.51
CA TYR A 84 2.98 -3.52 4.56
C TYR A 84 3.14 -4.16 5.93
N GLY A 85 3.82 -3.47 6.82
CA GLY A 85 4.03 -3.87 8.19
C GLY A 85 3.34 -2.95 9.18
N ILE A 86 2.97 -3.53 10.30
CA ILE A 86 2.32 -2.86 11.41
C ILE A 86 3.06 -3.19 12.68
N ILE A 87 3.42 -2.15 13.41
CA ILE A 87 3.82 -2.23 14.82
C ILE A 87 2.59 -1.80 15.61
N TYR A 88 2.02 -2.71 16.38
CA TYR A 88 0.75 -2.48 17.05
C TYR A 88 0.87 -1.37 18.10
N ASN A 89 -0.09 -0.47 18.07
CA ASN A 89 -0.35 0.45 19.16
C ASN A 89 -1.87 0.63 19.35
N LYS A 90 -2.27 1.43 20.33
CA LYS A 90 -3.69 1.69 20.63
C LYS A 90 -4.47 2.36 19.50
N ASN A 91 -3.77 2.98 18.53
CA ASN A 91 -4.38 3.62 17.37
C ASN A 91 -4.54 2.66 16.18
N THR A 92 -4.00 1.44 16.25
CA THR A 92 -4.11 0.47 15.17
C THR A 92 -5.53 -0.07 15.10
N TRP A 93 -6.29 0.34 14.09
CA TRP A 93 -7.69 -0.06 13.95
C TRP A 93 -8.14 -0.14 12.49
N TRP A 94 -8.87 -1.20 12.15
CA TRP A 94 -9.57 -1.38 10.87
C TRP A 94 -11.07 -1.26 11.07
N ASN A 95 -11.75 -0.69 10.08
CA ASN A 95 -13.19 -0.62 10.08
C ASN A 95 -13.79 -1.85 9.40
N GLU A 96 -14.59 -2.62 10.14
CA GLU A 96 -15.20 -3.86 9.68
C GLU A 96 -16.32 -3.65 8.64
N GLU A 97 -16.85 -2.44 8.54
CA GLU A 97 -17.84 -2.08 7.50
C GLU A 97 -17.21 -1.97 6.10
N LEU A 98 -15.87 -1.84 6.04
CA LEU A 98 -15.14 -1.67 4.80
C LEU A 98 -14.71 -3.03 4.26
N ARG A 99 -15.33 -3.44 3.15
CA ARG A 99 -15.06 -4.74 2.52
C ARG A 99 -13.89 -4.74 1.54
N LEU A 100 -13.59 -3.58 0.96
CA LEU A 100 -12.48 -3.35 0.03
C LEU A 100 -11.71 -2.13 0.46
N LYS A 101 -10.43 -2.01 0.02
CA LYS A 101 -9.58 -0.84 0.30
C LYS A 101 -9.17 -0.70 1.77
N GLU A 102 -9.00 -1.81 2.47
CA GLU A 102 -8.50 -1.85 3.85
C GLU A 102 -7.11 -1.23 3.99
N ASP A 103 -6.25 -1.39 2.97
CA ASP A 103 -4.94 -0.77 2.85
C ASP A 103 -5.02 0.77 2.76
N PHE A 104 -5.98 1.27 1.98
CA PHE A 104 -6.27 2.72 1.93
C PHE A 104 -6.80 3.23 3.26
N TRP A 105 -7.70 2.46 3.89
CA TRP A 105 -8.25 2.83 5.19
C TRP A 105 -7.15 2.97 6.23
N ILE A 106 -6.35 1.93 6.46
CA ILE A 106 -5.32 1.95 7.50
C ILE A 106 -4.28 3.05 7.24
N SER A 107 -3.90 3.27 5.97
CA SER A 107 -3.02 4.38 5.61
C SER A 107 -3.60 5.75 5.95
N CYS A 108 -4.87 6.00 5.61
CA CYS A 108 -5.54 7.25 5.95
C CYS A 108 -5.69 7.41 7.45
N TYR A 109 -6.07 6.34 8.14
CA TYR A 109 -6.32 6.34 9.58
C TYR A 109 -5.04 6.62 10.38
N MET A 110 -3.95 5.93 10.06
CA MET A 110 -2.66 6.16 10.72
C MET A 110 -2.11 7.56 10.43
N LYS A 111 -2.24 8.04 9.18
CA LYS A 111 -1.89 9.43 8.86
C LYS A 111 -2.76 10.45 9.59
N TYR A 112 -4.02 10.17 9.81
CA TYR A 112 -4.90 11.03 10.61
C TYR A 112 -4.48 11.04 12.08
N LYS A 113 -4.18 9.88 12.67
CA LYS A 113 -3.82 9.73 14.09
C LYS A 113 -2.38 10.15 14.39
N GLU A 114 -1.43 9.73 13.58
CA GLU A 114 0.01 9.84 13.87
C GLU A 114 0.76 10.80 12.94
N ARG A 115 0.05 11.32 11.93
CA ARG A 115 0.58 12.28 10.94
C ARG A 115 1.66 11.73 10.03
N ARG A 116 2.11 10.50 10.22
CA ARG A 116 3.21 9.89 9.49
C ARG A 116 2.97 8.40 9.25
N VAL A 117 3.51 7.91 8.17
CA VAL A 117 3.69 6.50 7.80
C VAL A 117 5.03 6.39 7.11
N LEU A 118 5.71 5.26 7.18
CA LEU A 118 7.02 5.09 6.56
C LEU A 118 6.92 4.27 5.28
N THR A 119 7.26 4.86 4.14
CA THR A 119 7.27 4.17 2.84
C THR A 119 8.67 4.17 2.25
N ASP A 120 9.21 2.99 1.95
CA ASP A 120 10.43 2.86 1.16
C ASP A 120 10.09 2.94 -0.34
N LEU A 121 10.71 3.86 -1.04
CA LEU A 121 10.48 4.12 -2.46
C LEU A 121 11.39 3.31 -3.39
N ARG A 122 12.40 2.64 -2.84
CA ARG A 122 13.37 1.85 -3.60
C ARG A 122 12.86 0.49 -4.00
N TYR A 123 11.90 -0.06 -3.24
CA TYR A 123 11.41 -1.42 -3.43
C TYR A 123 9.91 -1.46 -3.63
N ASN A 124 9.49 -2.45 -4.40
CA ASN A 124 8.07 -2.73 -4.67
C ASN A 124 7.84 -4.24 -4.66
N PHE A 125 6.74 -4.65 -4.09
CA PHE A 125 6.24 -6.02 -4.19
C PHE A 125 5.14 -6.05 -5.25
N GLU A 126 5.31 -6.87 -6.28
CA GLU A 126 4.37 -6.97 -7.40
C GLU A 126 3.41 -8.13 -7.21
N GLN A 127 2.14 -7.83 -7.38
CA GLN A 127 1.08 -8.83 -7.50
C GLN A 127 0.93 -9.27 -8.95
N LYS A 128 0.52 -10.52 -9.12
CA LYS A 128 0.20 -11.09 -10.43
C LYS A 128 -1.30 -11.36 -10.48
N ASN A 129 -1.96 -10.84 -11.52
CA ASN A 129 -3.38 -11.09 -11.78
C ASN A 129 -4.37 -10.59 -10.71
N THR A 130 -4.06 -9.50 -10.02
CA THR A 130 -4.84 -8.90 -8.92
C THR A 130 -6.35 -8.76 -9.19
N PHE A 131 -6.79 -8.77 -10.44
CA PHE A 131 -8.19 -8.58 -10.83
C PHE A 131 -8.75 -9.70 -11.71
N VAL A 132 -7.99 -10.76 -11.93
CA VAL A 132 -8.33 -11.82 -12.91
C VAL A 132 -8.60 -13.17 -12.25
N ASN A 133 -8.01 -13.43 -11.09
CA ASN A 133 -8.12 -14.72 -10.42
C ASN A 133 -9.46 -14.86 -9.69
N ALA A 134 -10.07 -16.03 -9.84
CA ALA A 134 -11.16 -16.46 -8.99
C ALA A 134 -10.59 -16.82 -7.61
N GLY A 135 -10.90 -16.02 -6.59
CA GLY A 135 -10.46 -16.24 -5.20
C GLY A 135 -10.48 -14.95 -4.38
N GLY A 136 -10.27 -15.06 -3.09
CA GLY A 136 -10.22 -13.93 -2.16
C GLY A 136 -11.44 -13.01 -2.27
N LEU A 137 -11.21 -11.76 -2.56
CA LEU A 137 -12.26 -10.74 -2.66
C LEU A 137 -12.99 -10.71 -4.02
N ALA A 138 -12.69 -11.62 -4.95
CA ALA A 138 -13.28 -11.60 -6.31
C ALA A 138 -14.82 -11.70 -6.30
N SER A 139 -15.39 -12.42 -5.35
CA SER A 139 -16.84 -12.58 -5.21
C SER A 139 -17.58 -11.32 -4.77
N ILE A 140 -16.90 -10.43 -4.06
CA ILE A 140 -17.47 -9.18 -3.54
C ILE A 140 -16.99 -7.95 -4.31
N ARG A 141 -15.91 -8.08 -5.10
CA ARG A 141 -15.33 -6.99 -5.86
C ARG A 141 -16.15 -6.70 -7.11
N ASN A 142 -16.89 -5.63 -7.08
CA ASN A 142 -17.63 -5.08 -8.20
C ASN A 142 -17.53 -3.55 -8.20
N GLN A 143 -18.04 -2.91 -9.28
CA GLN A 143 -17.96 -1.46 -9.46
C GLN A 143 -18.64 -0.67 -8.35
N GLU A 144 -19.74 -1.19 -7.84
CA GLU A 144 -20.51 -0.56 -6.79
C GLU A 144 -19.78 -0.60 -5.44
N GLU A 145 -19.23 -1.75 -5.07
CA GLU A 145 -18.47 -1.93 -3.83
C GLU A 145 -17.15 -1.14 -3.85
N GLU A 146 -16.45 -1.07 -5.00
CA GLU A 146 -15.29 -0.19 -5.18
C GLU A 146 -15.65 1.27 -4.92
N ARG A 147 -16.76 1.74 -5.51
CA ARG A 147 -17.26 3.10 -5.31
C ARG A 147 -17.70 3.34 -3.87
N ARG A 148 -18.46 2.40 -3.28
CA ARG A 148 -18.92 2.49 -1.89
C ARG A 148 -17.74 2.62 -0.92
N SER A 149 -16.73 1.78 -1.08
CA SER A 149 -15.53 1.80 -0.21
C SER A 149 -14.79 3.13 -0.28
N ILE A 150 -14.62 3.70 -1.47
CA ILE A 150 -13.98 5.01 -1.64
C ILE A 150 -14.83 6.15 -1.06
N LEU A 151 -16.14 6.13 -1.26
CA LEU A 151 -17.04 7.14 -0.69
C LEU A 151 -17.08 7.04 0.84
N PHE A 152 -17.00 5.83 1.38
CA PHE A 152 -16.88 5.60 2.81
C PHE A 152 -15.59 6.23 3.38
N ILE A 153 -14.45 6.02 2.74
CA ILE A 153 -13.19 6.66 3.12
C ILE A 153 -13.30 8.19 3.03
N LYS A 154 -13.88 8.71 1.91
CA LYS A 154 -14.10 10.15 1.76
C LYS A 154 -15.02 10.72 2.84
N LYS A 155 -16.08 10.02 3.21
CA LYS A 155 -17.00 10.44 4.29
C LYS A 155 -16.29 10.56 5.63
N ASN A 156 -15.38 9.62 5.94
CA ASN A 156 -14.69 9.60 7.24
C ASN A 156 -13.54 10.61 7.34
N PHE A 157 -12.84 10.90 6.25
CA PHE A 157 -11.65 11.76 6.25
C PHE A 157 -11.85 13.11 5.53
N GLY A 158 -13.06 13.36 5.03
CA GLY A 158 -13.46 14.65 4.48
C GLY A 158 -12.59 15.15 3.33
N ASP A 159 -12.26 16.44 3.35
CA ASP A 159 -11.49 17.09 2.29
C ASP A 159 -10.02 16.69 2.24
N SER A 160 -9.53 15.98 3.24
CA SER A 160 -8.20 15.37 3.18
C SER A 160 -8.10 14.29 2.09
N ILE A 161 -9.23 13.74 1.63
CA ILE A 161 -9.29 12.75 0.57
C ILE A 161 -9.64 13.43 -0.76
N LEU A 162 -8.69 13.39 -1.68
CA LEU A 162 -8.89 13.84 -3.06
C LEU A 162 -9.13 12.62 -3.94
N LEU A 163 -10.30 12.59 -4.58
CA LEU A 163 -10.61 11.56 -5.58
C LEU A 163 -9.84 11.89 -6.86
N LYS A 164 -9.11 10.91 -7.36
CA LYS A 164 -8.50 11.01 -8.69
C LYS A 164 -9.49 10.47 -9.71
N SER A 165 -9.57 11.11 -10.86
CA SER A 165 -10.33 10.58 -11.99
C SER A 165 -9.86 9.16 -12.31
N ALA A 166 -10.80 8.26 -12.49
CA ALA A 166 -10.51 6.89 -12.86
C ALA A 166 -9.78 6.89 -14.21
N THR A 167 -8.55 6.42 -14.22
CA THR A 167 -7.83 6.17 -15.47
C THR A 167 -8.14 4.77 -15.94
N ASN A 168 -8.82 4.64 -17.07
CA ASN A 168 -8.95 3.37 -17.78
C ASN A 168 -7.58 3.01 -18.39
N ASN A 169 -6.76 2.29 -17.65
CA ASN A 169 -5.44 1.84 -18.09
C ASN A 169 -5.48 0.44 -18.74
N GLY A 170 -6.54 0.08 -19.45
CA GLY A 170 -6.63 -1.23 -20.04
C GLY A 170 -7.01 -1.25 -21.51
N LYS A 171 -6.39 -2.16 -22.27
CA LYS A 171 -6.62 -2.37 -23.69
C LYS A 171 -8.00 -2.99 -24.02
N ASP A 172 -8.71 -3.50 -23.00
CA ASP A 172 -10.05 -4.08 -23.16
C ASP A 172 -11.06 -3.30 -22.32
N LYS A 173 -11.77 -2.40 -22.97
CA LYS A 173 -12.73 -1.48 -22.32
C LYS A 173 -14.00 -2.17 -21.80
N THR A 174 -14.22 -3.44 -22.10
CA THR A 174 -15.49 -4.12 -21.86
C THR A 174 -15.54 -4.91 -20.55
N LYS A 175 -14.40 -5.14 -19.87
CA LYS A 175 -14.32 -6.01 -18.68
C LYS A 175 -13.57 -5.42 -17.48
N GLN A 176 -13.16 -4.15 -17.51
CA GLN A 176 -12.35 -3.60 -16.43
C GLN A 176 -13.18 -2.82 -15.42
N LEU A 177 -13.06 -3.26 -14.17
CA LEU A 177 -13.46 -2.46 -13.01
C LEU A 177 -12.70 -1.12 -13.03
N VAL A 178 -13.44 -0.02 -12.97
CA VAL A 178 -12.87 1.30 -12.82
C VAL A 178 -12.24 1.40 -11.44
N GLN A 179 -10.92 1.43 -11.37
CA GLN A 179 -10.23 1.64 -10.11
C GLN A 179 -10.36 3.10 -9.67
N TYR A 180 -11.01 3.31 -8.54
CA TYR A 180 -11.00 4.60 -7.89
C TYR A 180 -9.73 4.76 -7.07
N ASN A 181 -8.88 5.69 -7.48
CA ASN A 181 -7.69 6.06 -6.73
C ASN A 181 -7.95 7.32 -5.91
N ILE A 182 -7.36 7.38 -4.74
CA ILE A 182 -7.41 8.54 -3.87
C ILE A 182 -6.02 9.04 -3.53
N THR A 183 -5.95 10.30 -3.17
CA THR A 183 -4.79 10.87 -2.48
C THR A 183 -5.25 11.37 -1.14
N CYS A 184 -4.53 11.02 -0.08
CA CYS A 184 -4.78 11.50 1.26
C CYS A 184 -3.77 12.61 1.59
N LYS A 185 -4.28 13.83 1.78
CA LYS A 185 -3.48 15.01 2.16
C LYS A 185 -4.06 15.61 3.42
N PHE A 186 -3.50 15.28 4.57
CA PHE A 186 -3.78 16.04 5.79
C PHE A 186 -2.93 17.30 5.78
N LYS A 187 -3.56 18.46 6.05
CA LYS A 187 -2.83 19.69 6.35
C LYS A 187 -2.31 19.57 7.79
N TYR A 188 -1.06 19.90 7.97
CA TYR A 188 -0.42 19.97 9.28
C TYR A 188 -0.64 21.34 9.88
#